data_fdaec6f27afceb6e76c2e8292c46b6cd
#
_entry.id   fdaec6f27afceb6e76c2e8292c46b6cd
#
_cell.length_a   1.000
_cell.length_b   1.000
_cell.length_c   1.000
_cell.angle_alpha   90.00
_cell.angle_beta   90.00
_cell.angle_gamma   90.00
#
_symmetry.space_group_name_H-M   'P 1'
#
loop_
_entity.id
_entity.type
_entity.pdbx_description
1 polymer ?
#
loop_
_entity_poly.entity_id
_entity_poly.type
_entity_poly.pdbx_seq_one_letter_code
_entity_poly.pdbx_strand_id
1 'polypeptide(L)'
;MKDWHADSAGTWVKTGQVVEGPSLQLADAVGVDLRQFRTKSIEDVDLEDFEMVVVMEKGHLESLLVEYPAYKEKIYLATELAEMAGSDIPDPLLYDRDSAVSILHDLQECVRLICNRILVGEIQPRIR
;
A
#
# COMPACT_ATOMS: atom_id res chain seq x y z
N MET A 1 8.57 0.20 16.37
CA MET A 1 7.09 0.27 16.29
C MET A 1 6.50 -0.74 17.24
N LYS A 2 5.64 -0.28 18.08
CA LYS A 2 5.03 -1.08 19.12
C LYS A 2 3.76 -1.70 18.56
N ASP A 3 3.72 -3.02 18.51
CA ASP A 3 2.50 -3.80 18.18
C ASP A 3 1.74 -3.38 16.91
N TRP A 4 2.47 -2.89 15.91
CA TRP A 4 1.86 -2.55 14.64
C TRP A 4 1.69 -3.79 13.78
N HIS A 5 0.52 -3.92 13.18
CA HIS A 5 0.22 -4.98 12.22
C HIS A 5 -0.07 -4.33 10.87
N ALA A 6 0.55 -4.86 9.82
CA ALA A 6 0.33 -4.40 8.46
C ALA A 6 -0.29 -5.50 7.62
N ASP A 7 -1.22 -5.14 6.77
CA ASP A 7 -1.84 -6.04 5.83
C ASP A 7 -2.00 -5.32 4.48
N SER A 8 -2.40 -6.05 3.45
CA SER A 8 -2.62 -5.48 2.14
C SER A 8 -3.84 -6.11 1.47
N ALA A 9 -4.44 -5.37 0.56
CA ALA A 9 -5.59 -5.84 -0.19
C ALA A 9 -5.62 -5.19 -1.57
N GLY A 10 -6.30 -5.84 -2.50
CA GLY A 10 -6.51 -5.33 -3.85
C GLY A 10 -7.98 -5.16 -4.16
N THR A 11 -8.29 -4.26 -5.09
CA THR A 11 -9.67 -4.00 -5.51
C THR A 11 -10.15 -4.96 -6.61
N TRP A 12 -9.21 -5.60 -7.31
CA TRP A 12 -9.49 -6.46 -8.46
C TRP A 12 -8.92 -7.87 -8.31
N VAL A 13 -8.74 -8.34 -7.09
CA VAL A 13 -8.18 -9.67 -6.84
C VAL A 13 -9.16 -10.51 -6.04
N LYS A 14 -9.02 -11.83 -6.18
CA LYS A 14 -9.70 -12.79 -5.32
C LYS A 14 -8.80 -13.11 -4.14
N THR A 15 -9.41 -13.34 -2.99
CA THR A 15 -8.68 -13.72 -1.78
C THR A 15 -8.06 -15.11 -1.92
N GLY A 16 -6.85 -15.27 -1.41
CA GLY A 16 -6.19 -16.56 -1.27
C GLY A 16 -5.36 -17.03 -2.45
N GLN A 17 -5.12 -16.16 -3.43
CA GLN A 17 -4.29 -16.52 -4.60
C GLN A 17 -2.81 -16.34 -4.31
N VAL A 18 -1.98 -17.19 -4.91
CA VAL A 18 -0.53 -17.06 -4.82
C VAL A 18 -0.05 -15.94 -5.74
N VAL A 19 1.10 -15.35 -5.40
CA VAL A 19 1.81 -14.42 -6.27
C VAL A 19 2.79 -15.22 -7.12
N GLU A 20 2.73 -15.06 -8.42
CA GLU A 20 3.60 -15.77 -9.35
C GLU A 20 3.89 -14.92 -10.59
N GLY A 21 4.80 -15.41 -11.46
CA GLY A 21 5.16 -14.72 -12.68
C GLY A 21 5.90 -13.41 -12.45
N PRO A 22 5.59 -12.38 -13.27
CA PRO A 22 6.31 -11.10 -13.22
C PRO A 22 6.29 -10.43 -11.85
N SER A 23 5.18 -10.50 -11.12
CA SER A 23 5.07 -9.91 -9.78
C SER A 23 6.07 -10.50 -8.81
N LEU A 24 6.21 -11.83 -8.82
CA LEU A 24 7.17 -12.53 -7.96
C LEU A 24 8.61 -12.17 -8.33
N GLN A 25 8.90 -12.11 -9.63
CA GLN A 25 10.23 -11.78 -10.13
C GLN A 25 10.62 -10.34 -9.77
N LEU A 26 9.71 -9.38 -9.90
CA LEU A 26 9.95 -7.99 -9.53
C LEU A 26 10.20 -7.86 -8.01
N ALA A 27 9.42 -8.54 -7.21
CA ALA A 27 9.62 -8.53 -5.75
C ALA A 27 10.98 -9.10 -5.38
N ASP A 28 11.38 -10.23 -5.99
CA ASP A 28 12.71 -10.82 -5.79
C ASP A 28 13.83 -9.82 -6.16
N ALA A 29 13.64 -9.06 -7.24
CA ALA A 29 14.64 -8.08 -7.71
C ALA A 29 14.89 -6.95 -6.71
N VAL A 30 13.93 -6.65 -5.85
CA VAL A 30 14.06 -5.60 -4.81
C VAL A 30 14.18 -6.19 -3.39
N GLY A 31 14.44 -7.49 -3.28
CA GLY A 31 14.71 -8.15 -2.00
C GLY A 31 13.48 -8.52 -1.19
N VAL A 32 12.32 -8.59 -1.81
CA VAL A 32 11.07 -8.96 -1.14
C VAL A 32 10.62 -10.34 -1.61
N ASP A 33 10.46 -11.26 -0.68
CA ASP A 33 9.99 -12.62 -0.98
C ASP A 33 8.48 -12.71 -0.76
N LEU A 34 7.74 -12.91 -1.85
CA LEU A 34 6.28 -13.03 -1.83
C LEU A 34 5.78 -14.47 -1.96
N ARG A 35 6.65 -15.48 -1.82
CA ARG A 35 6.25 -16.89 -2.02
C ARG A 35 5.22 -17.36 -1.00
N GLN A 36 5.27 -16.85 0.22
CA GLN A 36 4.31 -17.17 1.28
C GLN A 36 3.12 -16.23 1.31
N PHE A 37 3.16 -15.16 0.52
CA PHE A 37 2.08 -14.18 0.47
C PHE A 37 0.87 -14.75 -0.26
N ARG A 38 -0.32 -14.38 0.20
CA ARG A 38 -1.59 -14.67 -0.48
C ARG A 38 -2.37 -13.37 -0.67
N THR A 39 -3.00 -13.23 -1.82
CA THR A 39 -3.82 -12.06 -2.12
C THR A 39 -5.05 -11.98 -1.22
N LYS A 40 -5.55 -10.78 -1.04
CA LYS A 40 -6.77 -10.52 -0.29
C LYS A 40 -7.59 -9.46 -1.03
N SER A 41 -8.87 -9.73 -1.25
CA SER A 41 -9.78 -8.73 -1.79
C SER A 41 -10.13 -7.70 -0.71
N ILE A 42 -10.24 -6.43 -1.09
CA ILE A 42 -10.70 -5.38 -0.17
C ILE A 42 -12.09 -5.68 0.38
N GLU A 43 -12.92 -6.40 -0.37
CA GLU A 43 -14.26 -6.80 0.08
C GLU A 43 -14.25 -7.77 1.26
N ASP A 44 -13.15 -8.49 1.43
CA ASP A 44 -12.96 -9.45 2.52
C ASP A 44 -12.23 -8.85 3.73
N VAL A 45 -11.96 -7.55 3.70
CA VAL A 45 -11.28 -6.81 4.77
C VAL A 45 -12.27 -5.89 5.46
N ASP A 46 -12.29 -5.93 6.78
CA ASP A 46 -13.04 -4.93 7.56
C ASP A 46 -12.13 -3.74 7.85
N LEU A 47 -12.38 -2.62 7.19
CA LEU A 47 -11.60 -1.39 7.37
C LEU A 47 -11.73 -0.82 8.78
N GLU A 48 -12.74 -1.22 9.52
CA GLU A 48 -12.90 -0.87 10.93
C GLU A 48 -11.71 -1.32 11.78
N ASP A 49 -11.09 -2.45 11.40
CA ASP A 49 -10.00 -3.06 12.15
C ASP A 49 -8.65 -2.34 11.95
N PHE A 50 -8.57 -1.42 11.01
CA PHE A 50 -7.32 -0.73 10.67
C PHE A 50 -7.38 0.74 11.04
N GLU A 51 -6.29 1.25 11.57
CA GLU A 51 -6.17 2.64 11.96
C GLU A 51 -5.79 3.55 10.79
N MET A 52 -5.11 2.98 9.79
CA MET A 52 -4.70 3.69 8.58
C MET A 52 -4.91 2.80 7.36
N VAL A 53 -5.43 3.39 6.31
CA VAL A 53 -5.55 2.75 4.99
C VAL A 53 -4.76 3.61 4.01
N VAL A 54 -3.78 3.01 3.36
CA VAL A 54 -2.85 3.73 2.48
C VAL A 54 -3.00 3.22 1.06
N VAL A 55 -3.18 4.13 0.12
CA VAL A 55 -3.33 3.80 -1.30
C VAL A 55 -2.23 4.46 -2.11
N MET A 56 -1.90 3.89 -3.25
CA MET A 56 -0.77 4.31 -4.08
C MET A 56 -1.17 5.31 -5.16
N GLU A 57 -2.43 5.31 -5.57
CA GLU A 57 -2.91 6.13 -6.69
C GLU A 57 -4.15 6.94 -6.30
N LYS A 58 -4.24 8.16 -6.84
CA LYS A 58 -5.37 9.06 -6.58
C LYS A 58 -6.70 8.47 -7.01
N GLY A 59 -6.72 7.72 -8.11
CA GLY A 59 -7.93 7.03 -8.57
C GLY A 59 -8.47 6.03 -7.54
N HIS A 60 -7.58 5.28 -6.90
CA HIS A 60 -7.95 4.36 -5.82
C HIS A 60 -8.42 5.13 -4.58
N LEU A 61 -7.77 6.23 -4.26
CA LEU A 61 -8.21 7.10 -3.15
C LEU A 61 -9.64 7.57 -3.37
N GLU A 62 -9.92 8.13 -4.53
CA GLU A 62 -11.25 8.63 -4.87
C GLU A 62 -12.31 7.54 -4.82
N SER A 63 -11.99 6.35 -5.36
CA SER A 63 -12.91 5.21 -5.33
C SER A 63 -13.23 4.75 -3.93
N LEU A 64 -12.23 4.66 -3.06
CA LEU A 64 -12.44 4.25 -1.67
C LEU A 64 -13.20 5.30 -0.86
N LEU A 65 -12.97 6.59 -1.13
CA LEU A 65 -13.71 7.66 -0.46
C LEU A 65 -15.20 7.63 -0.80
N VAL A 66 -15.54 7.24 -2.03
CA VAL A 66 -16.93 7.08 -2.46
C VAL A 66 -17.55 5.82 -1.88
N GLU A 67 -16.83 4.71 -1.91
CA GLU A 67 -17.33 3.39 -1.51
C GLU A 67 -17.37 3.21 0.01
N TYR A 68 -16.43 3.82 0.73
CA TYR A 68 -16.29 3.71 2.18
C TYR A 68 -16.25 5.09 2.86
N PRO A 69 -17.30 5.91 2.70
CA PRO A 69 -17.27 7.29 3.22
C PRO A 69 -17.16 7.37 4.75
N ALA A 70 -17.57 6.32 5.46
CA ALA A 70 -17.44 6.26 6.91
C ALA A 70 -15.98 6.23 7.38
N TYR A 71 -15.04 5.84 6.52
CA TYR A 71 -13.62 5.70 6.86
C TYR A 71 -12.74 6.76 6.19
N LYS A 72 -13.33 7.78 5.58
CA LYS A 72 -12.60 8.80 4.81
C LYS A 72 -11.45 9.46 5.58
N GLU A 73 -11.58 9.60 6.88
CA GLU A 73 -10.57 10.28 7.70
C GLU A 73 -9.30 9.48 7.94
N LYS A 74 -9.33 8.18 7.62
CA LYS A 74 -8.17 7.32 7.79
C LYS A 74 -7.61 6.75 6.49
N ILE A 75 -8.13 7.19 5.35
CA ILE A 75 -7.67 6.78 4.02
C ILE A 75 -6.74 7.86 3.48
N TYR A 76 -5.52 7.49 3.14
CA TYR A 76 -4.45 8.41 2.76
C TYR A 76 -3.78 7.97 1.45
N LEU A 77 -3.34 8.96 0.66
CA LEU A 77 -2.44 8.71 -0.45
C LEU A 77 -1.01 8.55 0.10
N ALA A 78 -0.32 7.49 -0.31
CA ALA A 78 1.00 7.16 0.24
C ALA A 78 2.02 8.29 0.10
N THR A 79 2.11 8.91 -1.07
CA THR A 79 3.08 9.97 -1.31
C THR A 79 2.79 11.23 -0.50
N GLU A 80 1.52 11.55 -0.26
CA GLU A 80 1.16 12.66 0.63
C GLU A 80 1.56 12.36 2.07
N LEU A 81 1.28 11.13 2.52
CA LEU A 81 1.63 10.71 3.87
C LEU A 81 3.14 10.69 4.10
N ALA A 82 3.91 10.35 3.06
CA ALA A 82 5.37 10.35 3.08
C ALA A 82 5.98 11.74 2.89
N GLU A 83 5.17 12.75 2.58
CA GLU A 83 5.61 14.10 2.20
C GLU A 83 6.54 14.11 0.98
N MET A 84 6.32 13.18 0.07
CA MET A 84 6.97 13.16 -1.23
C MET A 84 6.21 14.06 -2.21
N ALA A 85 6.90 14.60 -3.23
CA ALA A 85 6.24 15.41 -4.26
C ALA A 85 5.08 14.64 -4.86
N GLY A 86 3.88 15.21 -4.80
CA GLY A 86 2.56 14.62 -4.94
C GLY A 86 2.23 13.84 -6.20
N SER A 87 2.95 12.77 -6.46
CA SER A 87 2.71 11.87 -7.59
C SER A 87 2.19 10.54 -7.09
N ASP A 88 1.40 9.88 -7.92
CA ASP A 88 1.01 8.51 -7.68
C ASP A 88 2.24 7.59 -7.72
N ILE A 89 2.19 6.49 -6.97
CA ILE A 89 3.08 5.35 -7.20
C ILE A 89 2.33 4.45 -8.18
N PRO A 90 2.73 4.40 -9.45
CA PRO A 90 1.98 3.63 -10.45
C PRO A 90 2.19 2.13 -10.29
N ASP A 91 1.34 1.35 -10.96
CA ASP A 91 1.49 -0.11 -10.99
C ASP A 91 2.73 -0.48 -11.79
N PRO A 92 3.75 -1.10 -11.15
CA PRO A 92 4.99 -1.44 -11.84
C PRO A 92 4.81 -2.46 -12.98
N LEU A 93 3.75 -3.26 -12.95
CA LEU A 93 3.50 -4.26 -14.00
C LEU A 93 3.12 -3.64 -15.35
N LEU A 94 2.79 -2.36 -15.40
CA LEU A 94 2.45 -1.64 -16.62
C LEU A 94 3.68 -1.09 -17.36
N TYR A 95 4.87 -1.30 -16.83
CA TYR A 95 6.11 -0.70 -17.32
C TYR A 95 7.14 -1.79 -17.66
N ASP A 96 8.22 -1.38 -18.36
CA ASP A 96 9.35 -2.26 -18.57
C ASP A 96 10.06 -2.58 -17.25
N ARG A 97 10.96 -3.56 -17.28
CA ARG A 97 11.61 -4.05 -16.05
C ARG A 97 12.38 -2.96 -15.31
N ASP A 98 13.16 -2.15 -16.01
CA ASP A 98 13.99 -1.12 -15.36
C ASP A 98 13.12 -0.04 -14.73
N SER A 99 12.08 0.39 -15.43
CA SER A 99 11.10 1.34 -14.90
C SER A 99 10.33 0.74 -13.73
N ALA A 100 9.93 -0.53 -13.84
CA ALA A 100 9.23 -1.24 -12.76
C ALA A 100 10.07 -1.32 -11.50
N VAL A 101 11.35 -1.64 -11.61
CA VAL A 101 12.28 -1.68 -10.46
C VAL A 101 12.42 -0.30 -9.83
N SER A 102 12.54 0.74 -10.66
CA SER A 102 12.59 2.13 -10.17
C SER A 102 11.33 2.51 -9.39
N ILE A 103 10.15 2.14 -9.90
CA ILE A 103 8.87 2.38 -9.21
C ILE A 103 8.86 1.66 -7.85
N LEU A 104 9.33 0.42 -7.80
CA LEU A 104 9.39 -0.33 -6.55
C LEU A 104 10.36 0.29 -5.54
N HIS A 105 11.48 0.84 -6.00
CA HIS A 105 12.40 1.58 -5.12
C HIS A 105 11.73 2.86 -4.57
N ASP A 106 10.96 3.56 -5.38
CA ASP A 106 10.19 4.71 -4.93
C ASP A 106 9.15 4.30 -3.88
N LEU A 107 8.49 3.17 -4.09
CA LEU A 107 7.55 2.61 -3.12
C LEU A 107 8.24 2.26 -1.80
N GLN A 108 9.40 1.61 -1.86
CA GLN A 108 10.17 1.26 -0.66
C GLN A 108 10.58 2.51 0.11
N GLU A 109 11.04 3.55 -0.59
CA GLU A 109 11.37 4.83 0.05
C GLU A 109 10.15 5.49 0.68
N CYS A 110 9.02 5.47 -0.01
CA CYS A 110 7.75 5.98 0.49
C CYS A 110 7.36 5.28 1.80
N VAL A 111 7.41 3.95 1.82
CA VAL A 111 7.08 3.15 3.01
C VAL A 111 8.05 3.47 4.15
N ARG A 112 9.36 3.59 3.85
CA ARG A 112 10.37 3.95 4.85
C ARG A 112 10.06 5.29 5.50
N LEU A 113 9.70 6.29 4.70
CA LEU A 113 9.36 7.63 5.19
C LEU A 113 8.10 7.61 6.06
N ILE A 114 7.07 6.87 5.65
CA ILE A 114 5.83 6.73 6.43
C ILE A 114 6.13 6.07 7.77
N CYS A 115 6.87 4.97 7.78
CA CYS A 115 7.22 4.26 9.00
C CYS A 115 8.03 5.16 9.95
N ASN A 116 8.97 5.94 9.41
CA ASN A 116 9.76 6.86 10.22
C ASN A 116 8.89 7.94 10.88
N ARG A 117 7.93 8.49 10.15
CA ARG A 117 7.01 9.49 10.69
C ARG A 117 6.13 8.90 11.80
N ILE A 118 5.73 7.66 11.66
CA ILE A 118 4.99 6.96 12.73
C ILE A 118 5.88 6.80 13.97
N LEU A 119 7.13 6.38 13.77
CA LEU A 119 8.08 6.13 14.88
C LEU A 119 8.40 7.40 15.67
N VAL A 120 8.48 8.55 15.00
CA VAL A 120 8.78 9.83 15.67
C VAL A 120 7.52 10.57 16.14
N GLY A 121 6.34 9.99 15.94
CA GLY A 121 5.08 10.55 16.41
C GLY A 121 4.49 11.66 15.56
N GLU A 122 5.00 11.88 14.36
CA GLU A 122 4.45 12.90 13.44
C GLU A 122 3.12 12.47 12.81
N ILE A 123 2.94 11.16 12.65
CA ILE A 123 1.69 10.57 12.20
C ILE A 123 1.15 9.73 13.34
N GLN A 124 -0.05 10.08 13.79
CA GLN A 124 -0.72 9.30 14.82
C GLN A 124 -2.02 8.74 14.24
N PRO A 125 -2.17 7.42 14.24
CA PRO A 125 -3.44 6.81 13.86
C PRO A 125 -4.53 7.27 14.81
N ARG A 126 -5.71 7.49 14.28
CA ARG A 126 -6.85 7.87 15.11
C ARG A 126 -7.29 6.69 15.94
N ILE A 127 -7.31 6.89 17.24
CA ILE A 127 -7.84 5.91 18.19
C ILE A 127 -9.35 6.16 18.33
N ARG A 128 -10.09 5.11 18.28
CA ARG A 128 -11.55 5.18 18.46
C ARG A 128 -11.96 4.91 19.86
#